data_d03417c051c8b1a8e1a9697d134ec1a6
#
_entry.id   d03417c051c8b1a8e1a9697d134ec1a6
#
_cell.length_a   1.000
_cell.length_b   1.000
_cell.length_c   1.000
_cell.angle_alpha   90.00
_cell.angle_beta   90.00
_cell.angle_gamma   90.00
#
_symmetry.space_group_name_H-M   'P 1'
#
loop_
_entity.id
_entity.type
_entity.pdbx_description
1 polymer ?
#
loop_
_entity_poly.entity_id
_entity_poly.type
_entity_poly.pdbx_seq_one_letter_code
_entity_poly.pdbx_strand_id
1 'polypeptide(L)'
;ISKDPLLIGNGSNICFITEFYNRSVVSLKRMKKYIHLDNKYISCSGNISCTRLARYLHDNRQPGYEFLYGIPGTIAGAVSMNAGAFEKEIMPYVYSLDLIDKNGMIYTLKNNEMSFSYRTTNIDKKSIIISVKLVKQATNFDMNLLNLLNQKRKISQPINQLSCGCIFKNPSKDYAARLIDTAGLKGSRSGGIYISHKHSNYFINDGSGTYKDFLVL
;
A
#
# COMPACT_ATOMS: atom_id res chain seq x y z
N ILE A 1 0.10 3.52 -26.66
CA ILE A 1 0.51 3.59 -25.23
C ILE A 1 1.96 4.06 -25.22
N SER A 2 2.30 5.05 -24.34
CA SER A 2 3.68 5.52 -24.21
C SER A 2 4.62 4.36 -23.87
N LYS A 3 5.90 4.46 -24.28
CA LYS A 3 6.92 3.40 -24.04
C LYS A 3 7.12 3.05 -22.55
N ASP A 4 6.60 3.86 -21.63
CA ASP A 4 6.82 3.73 -20.19
C ASP A 4 5.61 4.29 -19.40
N PRO A 5 4.48 3.57 -19.36
CA PRO A 5 3.28 4.04 -18.68
C PRO A 5 3.44 4.00 -17.15
N LEU A 6 2.77 4.91 -16.45
CA LEU A 6 2.62 4.82 -15.00
C LEU A 6 1.57 3.75 -14.65
N LEU A 7 1.97 2.73 -13.91
CA LEU A 7 1.04 1.73 -13.38
C LEU A 7 0.44 2.24 -12.07
N ILE A 8 -0.89 2.29 -11.98
CA ILE A 8 -1.58 2.80 -10.82
C ILE A 8 -2.60 1.79 -10.28
N GLY A 9 -2.55 1.53 -8.99
CA GLY A 9 -3.61 0.81 -8.28
C GLY A 9 -4.76 1.76 -7.93
N ASN A 10 -4.96 2.02 -6.64
CA ASN A 10 -5.95 3.00 -6.15
C ASN A 10 -5.41 4.43 -6.02
N GLY A 11 -4.14 4.69 -6.35
CA GLY A 11 -3.51 6.00 -6.22
C GLY A 11 -3.16 6.41 -4.78
N SER A 12 -3.33 5.54 -3.81
CA SER A 12 -3.22 5.85 -2.38
C SER A 12 -1.79 6.08 -1.85
N ASN A 13 -0.78 5.88 -2.70
CA ASN A 13 0.64 6.10 -2.38
C ASN A 13 1.33 6.89 -3.50
N ILE A 14 0.58 7.78 -4.17
CA ILE A 14 1.06 8.57 -5.30
C ILE A 14 0.66 10.03 -5.07
N CYS A 15 1.63 10.93 -5.25
CA CYS A 15 1.41 12.35 -5.33
C CYS A 15 2.01 12.86 -6.65
N PHE A 16 1.20 13.54 -7.47
CA PHE A 16 1.69 14.19 -8.67
C PHE A 16 2.24 15.59 -8.27
N ILE A 17 3.53 15.80 -8.52
CA ILE A 17 4.25 17.04 -8.20
C ILE A 17 4.44 17.93 -9.44
N THR A 18 3.57 17.80 -10.42
CA THR A 18 3.55 18.55 -11.66
C THR A 18 2.14 19.00 -11.98
N GLU A 19 2.01 20.12 -12.68
CA GLU A 19 0.71 20.63 -13.15
C GLU A 19 0.07 19.68 -14.17
N PHE A 20 0.88 19.13 -15.08
CA PHE A 20 0.44 18.17 -16.09
C PHE A 20 1.29 16.91 -16.06
N TYR A 21 0.63 15.76 -16.14
CA TYR A 21 1.27 14.48 -16.30
C TYR A 21 1.05 13.97 -17.73
N ASN A 22 2.08 14.09 -18.57
CA ASN A 22 2.03 13.83 -20.02
C ASN A 22 2.31 12.38 -20.43
N ARG A 23 2.32 11.43 -19.50
CA ARG A 23 2.55 10.01 -19.77
C ARG A 23 1.26 9.23 -19.63
N SER A 24 1.17 8.10 -20.35
CA SER A 24 0.03 7.19 -20.21
C SER A 24 -0.05 6.63 -18.78
N VAL A 25 -1.28 6.48 -18.27
CA VAL A 25 -1.54 5.87 -16.98
C VAL A 25 -2.36 4.59 -17.21
N VAL A 26 -1.87 3.47 -16.69
CA VAL A 26 -2.56 2.16 -16.76
C VAL A 26 -3.11 1.80 -15.40
N SER A 27 -4.42 1.54 -15.34
CA SER A 27 -5.12 1.14 -14.12
C SER A 27 -5.80 -0.20 -14.28
N LEU A 28 -5.62 -1.09 -13.29
CA LEU A 28 -6.25 -2.41 -13.26
C LEU A 28 -7.65 -2.43 -12.67
N LYS A 29 -8.28 -1.27 -12.42
CA LYS A 29 -9.61 -1.19 -11.76
C LYS A 29 -10.69 -2.06 -12.45
N ARG A 30 -10.62 -2.20 -13.77
CA ARG A 30 -11.60 -2.96 -14.59
C ARG A 30 -11.26 -4.44 -14.72
N MET A 31 -10.09 -4.89 -14.28
CA MET A 31 -9.74 -6.31 -14.30
C MET A 31 -10.69 -7.11 -13.39
N LYS A 32 -11.07 -8.33 -13.82
CA LYS A 32 -11.93 -9.23 -13.02
C LYS A 32 -11.30 -9.46 -11.64
N LYS A 33 -12.09 -9.27 -10.60
CA LYS A 33 -11.67 -9.46 -9.20
C LYS A 33 -12.04 -10.86 -8.73
N TYR A 34 -11.09 -11.54 -8.10
CA TYR A 34 -11.31 -12.84 -7.46
C TYR A 34 -10.46 -12.98 -6.20
N ILE A 35 -10.93 -13.81 -5.28
CA ILE A 35 -10.19 -14.38 -4.16
C ILE A 35 -10.54 -15.86 -4.13
N HIS A 36 -9.54 -16.71 -4.11
CA HIS A 36 -9.68 -18.16 -4.07
C HIS A 36 -8.84 -18.72 -2.92
N LEU A 37 -9.43 -19.63 -2.16
CA LEU A 37 -8.78 -20.32 -1.05
C LEU A 37 -8.64 -21.80 -1.42
N ASP A 38 -7.43 -22.32 -1.38
CA ASP A 38 -7.16 -23.77 -1.40
C ASP A 38 -6.60 -24.24 -0.04
N ASN A 39 -6.13 -25.46 0.06
CA ASN A 39 -5.64 -26.00 1.35
C ASN A 39 -4.41 -25.26 1.89
N LYS A 40 -3.51 -24.75 1.03
CA LYS A 40 -2.21 -24.17 1.41
C LYS A 40 -2.09 -22.69 1.09
N TYR A 41 -2.86 -22.21 0.11
CA TYR A 41 -2.66 -20.87 -0.48
C TYR A 41 -3.94 -20.06 -0.54
N ILE A 42 -3.73 -18.77 -0.66
CA ILE A 42 -4.72 -17.73 -0.94
C ILE A 42 -4.31 -17.10 -2.25
N SER A 43 -5.11 -17.24 -3.29
CA SER A 43 -4.86 -16.63 -4.60
C SER A 43 -5.83 -15.48 -4.81
N CYS A 44 -5.34 -14.31 -5.21
CA CYS A 44 -6.22 -13.18 -5.49
C CYS A 44 -5.70 -12.34 -6.66
N SER A 45 -6.62 -11.66 -7.35
CA SER A 45 -6.26 -10.70 -8.38
C SER A 45 -5.55 -9.47 -7.78
N GLY A 46 -4.55 -8.92 -8.48
CA GLY A 46 -3.73 -7.80 -8.00
C GLY A 46 -4.53 -6.53 -7.70
N ASN A 47 -5.70 -6.34 -8.30
CA ASN A 47 -6.58 -5.18 -8.10
C ASN A 47 -7.57 -5.30 -6.93
N ILE A 48 -7.51 -6.37 -6.13
CA ILE A 48 -8.25 -6.47 -4.86
C ILE A 48 -7.66 -5.43 -3.89
N SER A 49 -8.51 -4.70 -3.17
CA SER A 49 -8.02 -3.82 -2.11
C SER A 49 -7.52 -4.62 -0.89
N CYS A 50 -6.49 -4.11 -0.22
CA CYS A 50 -5.96 -4.72 1.01
C CYS A 50 -7.07 -4.93 2.05
N THR A 51 -7.90 -3.93 2.27
CA THR A 51 -9.05 -4.02 3.20
C THR A 51 -10.04 -5.12 2.80
N ARG A 52 -10.34 -5.27 1.50
CA ARG A 52 -11.26 -6.32 1.04
C ARG A 52 -10.69 -7.71 1.25
N LEU A 53 -9.41 -7.91 0.92
CA LEU A 53 -8.74 -9.19 1.16
C LEU A 53 -8.73 -9.53 2.66
N ALA A 54 -8.27 -8.60 3.51
CA ALA A 54 -8.20 -8.82 4.96
C ALA A 54 -9.58 -9.15 5.55
N ARG A 55 -10.63 -8.43 5.15
CA ARG A 55 -12.00 -8.71 5.58
C ARG A 55 -12.46 -10.10 5.13
N TYR A 56 -12.29 -10.43 3.85
CA TYR A 56 -12.67 -11.73 3.31
C TYR A 56 -11.97 -12.88 4.03
N LEU A 57 -10.67 -12.74 4.32
CA LEU A 57 -9.90 -13.75 5.04
C LEU A 57 -10.37 -13.89 6.49
N HIS A 58 -10.63 -12.78 7.16
CA HIS A 58 -11.17 -12.78 8.51
C HIS A 58 -12.54 -13.47 8.59
N ASP A 59 -13.47 -13.15 7.69
CA ASP A 59 -14.81 -13.74 7.64
C ASP A 59 -14.76 -15.27 7.33
N ASN A 60 -13.72 -15.72 6.64
CA ASN A 60 -13.43 -17.14 6.38
C ASN A 60 -12.47 -17.78 7.41
N ARG A 61 -12.22 -17.15 8.56
CA ARG A 61 -11.34 -17.63 9.64
C ARG A 61 -9.93 -17.98 9.18
N GLN A 62 -9.38 -17.20 8.24
CA GLN A 62 -8.00 -17.30 7.77
C GLN A 62 -7.16 -16.22 8.47
N PRO A 63 -6.35 -16.56 9.50
CA PRO A 63 -5.60 -15.59 10.30
C PRO A 63 -4.35 -15.05 9.58
N GLY A 64 -3.76 -14.03 10.20
CA GLY A 64 -2.42 -13.55 9.87
C GLY A 64 -2.37 -12.37 8.90
N TYR A 65 -3.51 -11.98 8.31
CA TYR A 65 -3.63 -10.93 7.30
C TYR A 65 -4.39 -9.69 7.78
N GLU A 66 -4.77 -9.62 9.04
CA GLU A 66 -5.54 -8.54 9.65
C GLU A 66 -4.80 -7.20 9.58
N PHE A 67 -3.47 -7.23 9.54
CA PHE A 67 -2.63 -6.03 9.41
C PHE A 67 -2.86 -5.28 8.08
N LEU A 68 -3.35 -5.96 7.04
CA LEU A 68 -3.72 -5.34 5.76
C LEU A 68 -5.01 -4.51 5.85
N TYR A 69 -5.84 -4.75 6.87
CA TYR A 69 -7.09 -4.02 7.03
C TYR A 69 -6.84 -2.55 7.31
N GLY A 70 -7.42 -1.69 6.47
CA GLY A 70 -7.22 -0.25 6.54
C GLY A 70 -5.91 0.26 5.90
N ILE A 71 -5.05 -0.61 5.33
CA ILE A 71 -4.02 -0.14 4.40
C ILE A 71 -4.75 0.27 3.10
N PRO A 72 -4.67 1.54 2.69
CA PRO A 72 -5.30 1.96 1.45
C PRO A 72 -4.51 1.40 0.26
N GLY A 73 -5.22 1.05 -0.83
CA GLY A 73 -4.57 0.55 -2.04
C GLY A 73 -4.95 -0.87 -2.40
N THR A 74 -4.32 -1.39 -3.44
CA THR A 74 -4.51 -2.74 -3.98
C THR A 74 -3.43 -3.68 -3.49
N ILE A 75 -3.68 -4.99 -3.57
CA ILE A 75 -2.69 -6.02 -3.19
C ILE A 75 -1.45 -5.93 -4.10
N ALA A 76 -1.61 -5.70 -5.41
CA ALA A 76 -0.46 -5.46 -6.30
C ALA A 76 0.38 -4.26 -5.85
N GLY A 77 -0.27 -3.15 -5.48
CA GLY A 77 0.43 -1.97 -4.94
C GLY A 77 1.11 -2.25 -3.60
N ALA A 78 0.46 -3.01 -2.71
CA ALA A 78 1.04 -3.40 -1.43
C ALA A 78 2.28 -4.30 -1.62
N VAL A 79 2.22 -5.26 -2.54
CA VAL A 79 3.35 -6.13 -2.89
C VAL A 79 4.49 -5.31 -3.51
N SER A 80 4.21 -4.44 -4.48
CA SER A 80 5.23 -3.63 -5.17
C SER A 80 6.09 -2.79 -4.23
N MET A 81 5.56 -2.39 -3.09
CA MET A 81 6.27 -1.56 -2.11
C MET A 81 6.52 -2.27 -0.77
N ASN A 82 6.31 -3.57 -0.67
CA ASN A 82 6.37 -4.31 0.57
C ASN A 82 5.61 -3.60 1.71
N ALA A 83 4.31 -3.33 1.47
CA ALA A 83 3.49 -2.62 2.43
C ALA A 83 3.31 -3.42 3.72
N GLY A 84 3.23 -2.72 4.83
CA GLY A 84 3.04 -3.33 6.13
C GLY A 84 2.55 -2.36 7.19
N ALA A 85 2.09 -2.93 8.29
CA ALA A 85 1.65 -2.24 9.49
C ALA A 85 1.74 -3.20 10.68
N PHE A 86 1.80 -2.65 11.91
CA PHE A 86 1.82 -3.46 13.13
C PHE A 86 2.93 -4.53 13.10
N GLU A 87 4.15 -4.11 12.71
CA GLU A 87 5.36 -4.95 12.64
C GLU A 87 5.30 -6.10 11.62
N LYS A 88 4.25 -6.15 10.79
CA LYS A 88 4.12 -7.11 9.70
C LYS A 88 4.25 -6.42 8.35
N GLU A 89 4.79 -7.16 7.38
CA GLU A 89 4.92 -6.77 5.97
C GLU A 89 4.35 -7.86 5.07
N ILE A 90 3.93 -7.52 3.84
CA ILE A 90 3.23 -8.47 2.96
C ILE A 90 4.19 -9.47 2.30
N MET A 91 5.40 -9.07 1.94
CA MET A 91 6.32 -9.89 1.14
C MET A 91 6.72 -11.22 1.78
N PRO A 92 6.92 -11.34 3.12
CA PRO A 92 7.17 -12.63 3.77
C PRO A 92 6.06 -13.67 3.55
N TYR A 93 4.84 -13.23 3.23
CA TYR A 93 3.68 -14.10 3.02
C TYR A 93 3.40 -14.41 1.53
N VAL A 94 4.09 -13.73 0.61
CA VAL A 94 3.95 -13.98 -0.83
C VAL A 94 4.60 -15.31 -1.18
N TYR A 95 3.86 -16.20 -1.84
CA TYR A 95 4.40 -17.43 -2.41
C TYR A 95 4.87 -17.20 -3.86
N SER A 96 4.02 -16.58 -4.69
CA SER A 96 4.35 -16.23 -6.06
C SER A 96 3.48 -15.08 -6.58
N LEU A 97 3.92 -14.48 -7.65
CA LEU A 97 3.23 -13.43 -8.40
C LEU A 97 3.09 -13.86 -9.84
N ASP A 98 1.94 -13.60 -10.47
CA ASP A 98 1.82 -13.63 -11.91
C ASP A 98 1.88 -12.19 -12.43
N LEU A 99 2.78 -11.96 -13.37
CA LEU A 99 3.08 -10.64 -13.93
C LEU A 99 2.92 -10.63 -15.43
N ILE A 100 2.63 -9.46 -15.98
CA ILE A 100 2.74 -9.18 -17.41
C ILE A 100 3.93 -8.24 -17.60
N ASP A 101 4.88 -8.60 -18.46
CA ASP A 101 6.01 -7.74 -18.82
C ASP A 101 5.63 -6.65 -19.85
N LYS A 102 6.59 -5.81 -20.21
CA LYS A 102 6.41 -4.74 -21.21
C LYS A 102 6.06 -5.25 -22.61
N ASN A 103 6.33 -6.52 -22.91
CA ASN A 103 6.05 -7.16 -24.20
C ASN A 103 4.69 -7.88 -24.22
N GLY A 104 3.97 -7.88 -23.07
CA GLY A 104 2.69 -8.57 -22.89
C GLY A 104 2.83 -10.06 -22.53
N MET A 105 4.04 -10.53 -22.24
CA MET A 105 4.28 -11.91 -21.83
C MET A 105 3.92 -12.10 -20.37
N ILE A 106 3.16 -13.16 -20.09
CA ILE A 106 2.81 -13.54 -18.71
C ILE A 106 3.88 -14.49 -18.18
N TYR A 107 4.37 -14.20 -16.97
CA TYR A 107 5.33 -15.04 -16.28
C TYR A 107 5.03 -15.07 -14.78
N THR A 108 5.48 -16.13 -14.11
CA THR A 108 5.35 -16.29 -12.65
C THR A 108 6.70 -16.05 -11.99
N LEU A 109 6.73 -15.25 -10.95
CA LEU A 109 7.89 -14.97 -10.11
C LEU A 109 7.64 -15.55 -8.72
N LYS A 110 8.51 -16.45 -8.25
CA LYS A 110 8.42 -17.07 -6.91
C LYS A 110 9.11 -16.21 -5.86
N ASN A 111 8.75 -16.38 -4.60
CA ASN A 111 9.31 -15.59 -3.49
C ASN A 111 10.84 -15.65 -3.43
N ASN A 112 11.45 -16.82 -3.63
CA ASN A 112 12.90 -17.01 -3.60
C ASN A 112 13.65 -16.34 -4.78
N GLU A 113 12.93 -15.85 -5.79
CA GLU A 113 13.47 -15.09 -6.93
C GLU A 113 13.34 -13.57 -6.70
N MET A 114 12.71 -13.19 -5.59
CA MET A 114 12.50 -11.79 -5.20
C MET A 114 13.37 -11.40 -4.02
N SER A 115 13.87 -10.18 -4.04
CA SER A 115 14.47 -9.54 -2.87
C SER A 115 13.58 -8.39 -2.40
N PHE A 116 13.50 -8.21 -1.08
CA PHE A 116 12.71 -7.16 -0.48
C PHE A 116 13.33 -6.69 0.84
N SER A 117 13.04 -5.46 1.16
CA SER A 117 13.39 -4.83 2.43
C SER A 117 12.31 -3.84 2.84
N TYR A 118 12.53 -3.08 3.89
CA TYR A 118 11.56 -2.10 4.37
C TYR A 118 11.10 -1.15 3.24
N ARG A 119 9.84 -1.26 2.86
CA ARG A 119 9.18 -0.46 1.80
C ARG A 119 9.89 -0.51 0.44
N THR A 120 10.48 -1.65 0.12
CA THR A 120 11.23 -1.84 -1.14
C THR A 120 11.11 -3.28 -1.63
N THR A 121 11.00 -3.46 -2.95
CA THR A 121 11.12 -4.75 -3.64
C THR A 121 11.94 -4.57 -4.91
N ASN A 122 12.54 -5.66 -5.41
CA ASN A 122 13.23 -5.69 -6.71
C ASN A 122 12.31 -6.05 -7.89
N ILE A 123 10.99 -6.08 -7.68
CA ILE A 123 10.03 -6.33 -8.77
C ILE A 123 10.15 -5.22 -9.80
N ASP A 124 10.28 -5.61 -11.08
CA ASP A 124 10.38 -4.64 -12.17
C ASP A 124 9.14 -3.72 -12.19
N LYS A 125 9.37 -2.42 -12.05
CA LYS A 125 8.32 -1.39 -12.02
C LYS A 125 7.55 -1.27 -13.34
N LYS A 126 8.05 -1.86 -14.42
CA LYS A 126 7.38 -1.91 -15.72
C LYS A 126 6.48 -3.14 -15.89
N SER A 127 6.58 -4.10 -14.97
CA SER A 127 5.74 -5.29 -14.96
C SER A 127 4.46 -5.06 -14.18
N ILE A 128 3.37 -5.58 -14.70
CA ILE A 128 2.03 -5.48 -14.11
C ILE A 128 1.76 -6.72 -13.27
N ILE A 129 1.61 -6.59 -11.97
CA ILE A 129 1.20 -7.69 -11.09
C ILE A 129 -0.30 -7.93 -11.29
N ILE A 130 -0.66 -9.05 -11.93
CA ILE A 130 -2.06 -9.40 -12.24
C ILE A 130 -2.66 -10.30 -11.17
N SER A 131 -1.87 -11.19 -10.57
CA SER A 131 -2.30 -12.02 -9.44
C SER A 131 -1.22 -12.16 -8.38
N VAL A 132 -1.66 -12.46 -7.16
CA VAL A 132 -0.79 -12.71 -6.01
C VAL A 132 -1.26 -13.99 -5.34
N LYS A 133 -0.32 -14.90 -5.09
CA LYS A 133 -0.52 -16.10 -4.29
C LYS A 133 0.19 -15.95 -2.96
N LEU A 134 -0.56 -16.07 -1.87
CA LEU A 134 -0.09 -15.92 -0.48
C LEU A 134 -0.14 -17.28 0.23
N VAL A 135 0.74 -17.48 1.19
CA VAL A 135 0.78 -18.72 2.01
C VAL A 135 -0.21 -18.59 3.17
N LYS A 136 -1.10 -19.56 3.37
CA LYS A 136 -1.95 -19.60 4.56
C LYS A 136 -1.10 -19.68 5.83
N GLN A 137 -1.54 -18.96 6.85
CA GLN A 137 -0.84 -18.91 8.13
C GLN A 137 -1.43 -19.91 9.11
N ALA A 138 -0.55 -20.65 9.79
CA ALA A 138 -0.91 -21.62 10.84
C ALA A 138 -0.90 -20.95 12.23
N THR A 139 -1.54 -19.78 12.36
CA THR A 139 -1.68 -19.07 13.63
C THR A 139 -3.11 -19.18 14.14
N ASN A 140 -3.32 -18.99 15.43
CA ASN A 140 -4.67 -18.99 16.01
C ASN A 140 -5.48 -17.83 15.45
N PHE A 141 -6.74 -18.11 15.10
CA PHE A 141 -7.69 -17.10 14.66
C PHE A 141 -8.23 -16.32 15.87
N ASP A 142 -8.12 -15.00 15.83
CA ASP A 142 -8.73 -14.10 16.81
C ASP A 142 -9.80 -13.25 16.12
N MET A 143 -11.06 -13.46 16.51
CA MET A 143 -12.22 -12.75 15.97
C MET A 143 -12.16 -11.23 16.23
N ASN A 144 -11.48 -10.78 17.28
CA ASN A 144 -11.41 -9.38 17.67
C ASN A 144 -10.23 -8.63 17.04
N LEU A 145 -9.20 -9.34 16.56
CA LEU A 145 -7.94 -8.74 16.12
C LEU A 145 -8.13 -7.72 15.00
N LEU A 146 -8.95 -8.02 13.99
CA LEU A 146 -9.20 -7.09 12.88
C LEU A 146 -9.79 -5.76 13.37
N ASN A 147 -10.77 -5.82 14.29
CA ASN A 147 -11.40 -4.63 14.86
C ASN A 147 -10.42 -3.86 15.76
N LEU A 148 -9.63 -4.56 16.56
CA LEU A 148 -8.60 -3.95 17.42
C LEU A 148 -7.56 -3.18 16.58
N LEU A 149 -7.02 -3.79 15.52
CA LEU A 149 -6.05 -3.13 14.64
C LEU A 149 -6.66 -1.94 13.91
N ASN A 150 -7.92 -2.06 13.49
CA ASN A 150 -8.65 -0.94 12.88
C ASN A 150 -8.84 0.24 13.84
N GLN A 151 -9.19 -0.03 15.10
CA GLN A 151 -9.29 1.01 16.13
C GLN A 151 -7.94 1.69 16.39
N LYS A 152 -6.86 0.92 16.56
CA LYS A 152 -5.50 1.48 16.72
C LYS A 152 -5.14 2.40 15.55
N ARG A 153 -5.47 1.99 14.31
CA ARG A 153 -5.23 2.81 13.12
C ARG A 153 -6.07 4.09 13.13
N LYS A 154 -7.36 4.00 13.47
CA LYS A 154 -8.25 5.18 13.58
C LYS A 154 -7.75 6.19 14.63
N ILE A 155 -7.18 5.72 15.73
CA ILE A 155 -6.61 6.59 16.76
C ILE A 155 -5.33 7.27 16.28
N SER A 156 -4.44 6.56 15.60
CA SER A 156 -3.10 7.04 15.28
C SER A 156 -2.95 7.73 13.91
N GLN A 157 -3.90 7.54 12.97
CA GLN A 157 -3.78 8.04 11.60
C GLN A 157 -4.98 8.88 11.16
N PRO A 158 -4.80 9.88 10.29
CA PRO A 158 -5.85 10.74 9.76
C PRO A 158 -6.61 10.08 8.60
N ILE A 159 -7.23 8.92 8.83
CA ILE A 159 -7.78 8.03 7.80
C ILE A 159 -8.95 8.61 6.97
N ASN A 160 -9.61 9.66 7.47
CA ASN A 160 -10.74 10.33 6.81
C ASN A 160 -10.32 11.63 6.11
N GLN A 161 -9.01 11.87 5.96
CA GLN A 161 -8.49 13.07 5.33
C GLN A 161 -7.76 12.72 4.03
N LEU A 162 -7.76 13.65 3.07
CA LEU A 162 -7.09 13.46 1.78
C LEU A 162 -5.58 13.47 1.99
N SER A 163 -4.93 12.32 1.76
CA SER A 163 -3.48 12.16 1.87
C SER A 163 -3.00 10.98 1.02
N CYS A 164 -1.71 10.92 0.77
CA CYS A 164 -1.06 9.78 0.13
C CYS A 164 -0.34 8.84 1.14
N GLY A 165 -0.73 8.91 2.43
CA GLY A 165 -0.11 8.13 3.50
C GLY A 165 1.12 8.82 4.10
N CYS A 166 2.04 8.03 4.63
CA CYS A 166 3.31 8.54 5.14
C CYS A 166 4.18 9.06 3.99
N ILE A 167 4.67 10.29 4.12
CA ILE A 167 5.49 10.96 3.10
C ILE A 167 6.91 10.42 3.08
N PHE A 168 7.50 10.24 4.26
CA PHE A 168 8.89 9.81 4.42
C PHE A 168 8.97 8.36 4.91
N LYS A 169 9.96 7.62 4.42
CA LYS A 169 10.37 6.36 5.02
C LYS A 169 10.99 6.63 6.40
N ASN A 170 10.79 5.70 7.32
CA ASN A 170 11.50 5.79 8.61
C ASN A 170 13.00 5.58 8.39
N PRO A 171 13.86 6.41 9.01
CA PRO A 171 15.29 6.16 9.03
C PRO A 171 15.62 4.93 9.90
N SER A 172 16.86 4.46 9.80
CA SER A 172 17.34 3.38 10.67
C SER A 172 17.25 3.81 12.14
N LYS A 173 16.62 2.98 12.97
CA LYS A 173 16.48 3.16 14.43
C LYS A 173 15.63 4.36 14.88
N ASP A 174 14.83 4.98 13.99
CA ASP A 174 13.97 6.10 14.36
C ASP A 174 12.71 6.15 13.49
N TYR A 175 11.79 7.08 13.81
CA TYR A 175 10.54 7.29 13.10
C TYR A 175 10.49 8.71 12.51
N ALA A 176 10.23 8.81 11.21
CA ALA A 176 10.07 10.11 10.54
C ALA A 176 9.01 10.99 11.23
N ALA A 177 7.91 10.41 11.68
CA ALA A 177 6.88 11.15 12.42
C ALA A 177 7.42 11.76 13.72
N ARG A 178 8.26 11.05 14.46
CA ARG A 178 8.88 11.57 15.69
C ARG A 178 9.84 12.74 15.40
N LEU A 179 10.65 12.59 14.35
CA LEU A 179 11.59 13.66 13.94
C LEU A 179 10.87 14.93 13.53
N ILE A 180 9.82 14.83 12.72
CA ILE A 180 8.99 15.96 12.30
C ILE A 180 8.30 16.62 13.50
N ASP A 181 7.81 15.82 14.44
CA ASP A 181 7.16 16.29 15.68
C ASP A 181 8.16 17.03 16.58
N THR A 182 9.36 16.44 16.78
CA THR A 182 10.44 17.06 17.57
C THR A 182 10.94 18.36 16.95
N ALA A 183 10.93 18.47 15.61
CA ALA A 183 11.27 19.72 14.90
C ALA A 183 10.19 20.80 15.01
N GLY A 184 9.07 20.54 15.71
CA GLY A 184 7.98 21.50 15.90
C GLY A 184 7.14 21.76 14.62
N LEU A 185 7.24 20.87 13.61
CA LEU A 185 6.63 21.09 12.30
C LEU A 185 5.18 20.58 12.21
N LYS A 186 4.66 19.91 13.24
CA LYS A 186 3.26 19.47 13.30
C LYS A 186 2.29 20.64 13.12
N GLY A 187 1.37 20.53 12.18
CA GLY A 187 0.44 21.60 11.85
C GLY A 187 0.98 22.68 10.91
N SER A 188 2.30 22.67 10.57
CA SER A 188 2.85 23.58 9.56
C SER A 188 2.06 23.46 8.25
N ARG A 189 1.84 24.60 7.59
CA ARG A 189 0.96 24.70 6.41
C ARG A 189 1.61 25.52 5.30
N SER A 190 1.37 25.07 4.08
CA SER A 190 1.59 25.85 2.86
C SER A 190 0.33 25.77 2.00
N GLY A 191 -0.32 26.90 1.71
CA GLY A 191 -1.59 26.92 1.00
C GLY A 191 -2.61 25.93 1.58
N GLY A 192 -3.12 25.03 0.74
CA GLY A 192 -4.08 23.99 1.15
C GLY A 192 -3.47 22.70 1.68
N ILE A 193 -2.13 22.60 1.81
CA ILE A 193 -1.45 21.41 2.36
C ILE A 193 -0.95 21.71 3.77
N TYR A 194 -1.12 20.76 4.70
CA TYR A 194 -0.60 20.88 6.06
C TYR A 194 -0.13 19.55 6.64
N ILE A 195 0.81 19.60 7.59
CA ILE A 195 1.30 18.46 8.35
C ILE A 195 0.24 18.09 9.39
N SER A 196 -0.23 16.85 9.36
CA SER A 196 -1.32 16.39 10.23
C SER A 196 -0.99 16.54 11.71
N HIS A 197 -1.92 17.12 12.48
CA HIS A 197 -1.83 17.17 13.94
C HIS A 197 -1.90 15.77 14.59
N LYS A 198 -2.48 14.79 13.89
CA LYS A 198 -2.64 13.42 14.40
C LYS A 198 -1.41 12.55 14.16
N HIS A 199 -0.75 12.71 13.00
CA HIS A 199 0.41 11.91 12.62
C HIS A 199 1.33 12.75 11.73
N SER A 200 2.45 13.19 12.27
CA SER A 200 3.33 14.20 11.64
C SER A 200 3.92 13.77 10.30
N ASN A 201 3.97 12.47 9.99
CA ASN A 201 4.43 11.98 8.68
C ASN A 201 3.32 11.89 7.63
N TYR A 202 2.18 12.57 7.85
CA TYR A 202 1.09 12.70 6.89
C TYR A 202 0.91 14.16 6.48
N PHE A 203 0.99 14.42 5.18
CA PHE A 203 0.57 15.68 4.59
C PHE A 203 -0.89 15.57 4.17
N ILE A 204 -1.70 16.50 4.63
CA ILE A 204 -3.14 16.53 4.38
C ILE A 204 -3.44 17.64 3.38
N ASN A 205 -4.23 17.29 2.37
CA ASN A 205 -4.82 18.27 1.46
C ASN A 205 -6.24 18.59 1.94
N ASP A 206 -6.52 19.86 2.24
CA ASP A 206 -7.86 20.31 2.64
C ASP A 206 -8.85 20.41 1.47
N GLY A 207 -8.41 20.08 0.27
CA GLY A 207 -9.17 20.16 -0.98
C GLY A 207 -8.78 21.32 -1.89
N SER A 208 -8.03 22.29 -1.39
CA SER A 208 -7.54 23.44 -2.15
C SER A 208 -6.03 23.40 -2.44
N GLY A 209 -5.32 22.43 -1.85
CA GLY A 209 -3.87 22.33 -1.95
C GLY A 209 -3.38 21.97 -3.35
N THR A 210 -2.32 22.62 -3.76
CA THR A 210 -1.63 22.40 -5.03
C THR A 210 -0.35 21.60 -4.86
N TYR A 211 0.22 21.11 -5.98
CA TYR A 211 1.53 20.43 -5.92
C TYR A 211 2.65 21.37 -5.44
N LYS A 212 2.54 22.69 -5.70
CA LYS A 212 3.51 23.68 -5.22
C LYS A 212 3.48 23.78 -3.70
N ASP A 213 2.29 23.81 -3.11
CA ASP A 213 2.12 23.80 -1.65
C ASP A 213 2.74 22.55 -1.02
N PHE A 214 2.57 21.38 -1.69
CA PHE A 214 3.16 20.13 -1.25
C PHE A 214 4.70 20.14 -1.25
N LEU A 215 5.32 20.80 -2.25
CA LEU A 215 6.77 20.88 -2.37
C LEU A 215 7.43 21.88 -1.40
N VAL A 216 6.66 22.83 -0.86
CA VAL A 216 7.15 23.81 0.12
C VAL A 216 7.27 23.20 1.52
N LEU A 217 6.41 22.23 1.85
CA LEU A 217 6.45 21.49 3.13
C LEU A 217 7.49 20.35 3.12
#